data_f89ea776d3e6c42e5440efa89ae24462
#
_entry.id   f89ea776d3e6c42e5440efa89ae24462
#
_cell.length_a   1.000
_cell.length_b   1.000
_cell.length_c   1.000
_cell.angle_alpha   90.00
_cell.angle_beta   90.00
_cell.angle_gamma   90.00
#
_symmetry.space_group_name_H-M   'P 1'
#
loop_
_entity.id
_entity.type
_entity.pdbx_description
1 polymer ?
#
loop_
_entity_poly.entity_id
_entity_poly.type
_entity_poly.pdbx_seq_one_letter_code
_entity_poly.pdbx_strand_id
1 'polypeptide(L)'
;MAQDFTLCVGTVGGGLSCSPDGGMTWNRIRNPIPSECNVRALAVYPDDPHRILAGTDVGLYRSEDTGNTWEKIESPMDGIQIWSVTVDAEDPDTVFVGTRPDAFRSHDGGKTWEALSLGVTLPCPIGIPRTTNMIVDPRDHRIVWAGIEVDGVYQSRDGGDNWVHLPALGPDPFQGDIHGLALSTGKTTAVYATTPFGIATSTDEGENWEYHNFPKFNEADNRSYCRGVLLKADDPNVIFVGNGDAIPGITGTIQRSKDGGKSWQAIKLPVESNSVVYWLATHPERPNVVAAASLYGYVYVSTDGGESWNKLKKEFGEIRSLAVTPTDA
;
A
#
# COMPACT_ATOMS: atom_id res chain seq x y z
N MET A 1 12.71 -24.66 7.99
CA MET A 1 13.11 -23.80 9.12
C MET A 1 12.08 -22.68 9.17
N ALA A 2 11.63 -22.27 10.37
CA ALA A 2 10.80 -21.07 10.51
C ALA A 2 11.57 -19.87 9.93
N GLN A 3 10.86 -18.96 9.29
CA GLN A 3 11.46 -17.74 8.76
C GLN A 3 11.36 -16.65 9.84
N ASP A 4 12.32 -15.74 9.86
CA ASP A 4 12.50 -14.72 10.90
C ASP A 4 11.75 -13.42 10.60
N PHE A 5 10.54 -13.53 10.04
CA PHE A 5 9.64 -12.41 9.80
C PHE A 5 8.18 -12.79 9.98
N THR A 6 7.40 -11.82 10.39
CA THR A 6 5.95 -11.89 10.51
C THR A 6 5.29 -11.36 9.25
N LEU A 7 4.23 -12.03 8.81
CA LEU A 7 3.32 -11.58 7.78
C LEU A 7 1.96 -11.29 8.39
N CYS A 8 1.38 -10.11 8.13
CA CYS A 8 -0.01 -9.82 8.42
C CYS A 8 -0.79 -9.62 7.12
N VAL A 9 -1.95 -10.25 7.02
CA VAL A 9 -2.83 -10.24 5.84
C VAL A 9 -4.21 -9.73 6.25
N GLY A 10 -4.60 -8.59 5.70
CA GLY A 10 -5.93 -8.02 5.85
C GLY A 10 -6.83 -8.36 4.68
N THR A 11 -8.05 -8.80 4.98
CA THR A 11 -9.01 -9.30 3.99
C THR A 11 -10.35 -8.56 4.05
N VAL A 12 -11.14 -8.66 3.00
CA VAL A 12 -12.54 -8.23 2.98
C VAL A 12 -13.41 -9.33 3.56
N GLY A 13 -14.18 -9.02 4.60
CA GLY A 13 -15.10 -9.96 5.25
C GLY A 13 -14.45 -11.13 5.99
N GLY A 14 -13.12 -11.15 6.08
CA GLY A 14 -12.36 -12.19 6.77
C GLY A 14 -11.47 -11.66 7.91
N GLY A 15 -11.46 -10.34 8.12
CA GLY A 15 -10.64 -9.70 9.14
C GLY A 15 -9.14 -9.80 8.90
N LEU A 16 -8.37 -9.93 9.97
CA LEU A 16 -6.92 -9.94 9.99
C LEU A 16 -6.38 -11.32 10.37
N SER A 17 -5.31 -11.74 9.70
CA SER A 17 -4.52 -12.93 10.06
C SER A 17 -3.04 -12.59 10.06
N CYS A 18 -2.31 -13.01 11.11
CA CYS A 18 -0.86 -12.83 11.19
C CYS A 18 -0.14 -14.18 11.34
N SER A 19 1.03 -14.28 10.74
CA SER A 19 1.92 -15.44 10.76
C SER A 19 3.27 -15.02 11.32
N PRO A 20 3.70 -15.52 12.48
CA PRO A 20 4.97 -15.13 13.09
C PRO A 20 6.18 -15.87 12.49
N ASP A 21 5.98 -16.76 11.54
CA ASP A 21 6.97 -17.69 11.01
C ASP A 21 7.04 -17.69 9.47
N GLY A 22 6.77 -16.52 8.86
CA GLY A 22 6.88 -16.33 7.42
C GLY A 22 5.82 -17.06 6.59
N GLY A 23 4.66 -17.34 7.17
CA GLY A 23 3.55 -17.96 6.47
C GLY A 23 3.40 -19.47 6.68
N MET A 24 4.14 -20.07 7.62
CA MET A 24 4.02 -21.49 7.93
C MET A 24 2.81 -21.78 8.80
N THR A 25 2.59 -20.98 9.85
CA THR A 25 1.41 -21.04 10.71
C THR A 25 0.67 -19.70 10.71
N TRP A 26 -0.62 -19.71 11.00
CA TRP A 26 -1.46 -18.52 10.90
C TRP A 26 -2.40 -18.40 12.10
N ASN A 27 -2.38 -17.23 12.74
CA ASN A 27 -3.29 -16.84 13.78
C ASN A 27 -4.31 -15.85 13.22
N ARG A 28 -5.59 -16.23 13.19
CA ARG A 28 -6.66 -15.29 12.85
C ARG A 28 -6.98 -14.44 14.07
N ILE A 29 -6.89 -13.13 13.92
CA ILE A 29 -7.26 -12.17 14.97
C ILE A 29 -8.78 -12.13 15.05
N ARG A 30 -9.33 -12.26 16.26
CA ARG A 30 -10.78 -12.33 16.50
C ARG A 30 -11.29 -11.29 17.49
N ASN A 31 -10.36 -10.66 18.19
CA ASN A 31 -10.68 -9.68 19.22
C ASN A 31 -9.44 -8.78 19.44
N PRO A 32 -9.60 -7.45 19.55
CA PRO A 32 -10.84 -6.67 19.41
C PRO A 32 -11.22 -6.40 17.94
N ILE A 33 -10.38 -6.77 16.96
CA ILE A 33 -10.71 -6.64 15.52
C ILE A 33 -11.80 -7.67 15.19
N PRO A 34 -13.00 -7.23 14.75
CA PRO A 34 -14.06 -8.16 14.41
C PRO A 34 -13.64 -9.10 13.27
N SER A 35 -13.95 -10.38 13.41
CA SER A 35 -13.52 -11.42 12.45
C SER A 35 -14.13 -11.30 11.05
N GLU A 36 -15.15 -10.46 10.89
CA GLU A 36 -15.87 -10.26 9.62
C GLU A 36 -15.69 -8.85 9.06
N CYS A 37 -14.82 -8.02 9.68
CA CYS A 37 -14.53 -6.68 9.16
C CYS A 37 -13.64 -6.71 7.91
N ASN A 38 -13.58 -5.58 7.24
CA ASN A 38 -12.68 -5.34 6.12
C ASN A 38 -11.41 -4.66 6.63
N VAL A 39 -10.26 -5.31 6.48
CA VAL A 39 -8.95 -4.74 6.82
C VAL A 39 -8.27 -4.32 5.53
N ARG A 40 -8.25 -3.01 5.25
CA ARG A 40 -7.81 -2.45 3.98
C ARG A 40 -6.44 -1.78 4.02
N ALA A 41 -5.96 -1.43 5.22
CA ALA A 41 -4.66 -0.81 5.41
C ALA A 41 -3.92 -1.48 6.56
N LEU A 42 -2.63 -1.68 6.36
CA LEU A 42 -1.68 -2.11 7.38
C LEU A 42 -0.43 -1.24 7.26
N ALA A 43 0.07 -0.71 8.36
CA ALA A 43 1.31 0.03 8.43
C ALA A 43 2.14 -0.44 9.62
N VAL A 44 3.41 -0.75 9.37
CA VAL A 44 4.39 -1.02 10.43
C VAL A 44 5.02 0.32 10.81
N TYR A 45 5.23 0.55 12.09
CA TYR A 45 5.91 1.76 12.55
C TYR A 45 7.37 1.74 12.10
N PRO A 46 7.89 2.85 11.59
CA PRO A 46 9.25 2.90 11.06
C PRO A 46 10.34 2.87 12.13
N ASP A 47 10.02 3.29 13.35
CA ASP A 47 10.92 3.33 14.51
C ASP A 47 10.84 2.08 15.39
N ASP A 48 9.76 1.31 15.28
CA ASP A 48 9.52 0.09 16.07
C ASP A 48 8.76 -0.95 15.26
N PRO A 49 9.43 -2.00 14.76
CA PRO A 49 8.82 -3.02 13.92
C PRO A 49 7.79 -3.90 14.66
N HIS A 50 7.71 -3.82 16.00
CA HIS A 50 6.68 -4.55 16.77
C HIS A 50 5.32 -3.86 16.71
N ARG A 51 5.33 -2.56 16.38
CA ARG A 51 4.14 -1.73 16.32
C ARG A 51 3.52 -1.76 14.94
N ILE A 52 2.25 -2.12 14.86
CA ILE A 52 1.51 -2.22 13.59
C ILE A 52 0.16 -1.53 13.75
N LEU A 53 -0.22 -0.72 12.76
CA LEU A 53 -1.57 -0.15 12.64
C LEU A 53 -2.39 -0.95 11.64
N ALA A 54 -3.67 -1.15 11.93
CA ALA A 54 -4.64 -1.77 11.04
C ALA A 54 -5.86 -0.87 10.85
N GLY A 55 -6.05 -0.38 9.63
CA GLY A 55 -7.20 0.40 9.21
C GLY A 55 -8.31 -0.51 8.68
N THR A 56 -9.51 -0.35 9.24
CA THR A 56 -10.66 -1.20 8.95
C THR A 56 -11.88 -0.37 8.56
N ASP A 57 -13.00 -1.02 8.31
CA ASP A 57 -14.32 -0.37 8.12
C ASP A 57 -15.06 -0.11 9.44
N VAL A 58 -14.48 -0.50 10.56
CA VAL A 58 -15.07 -0.31 11.90
C VAL A 58 -14.16 0.47 12.86
N GLY A 59 -13.05 1.00 12.36
CA GLY A 59 -12.10 1.85 13.11
C GLY A 59 -10.64 1.48 12.90
N LEU A 60 -9.78 2.13 13.66
CA LEU A 60 -8.33 1.96 13.66
C LEU A 60 -7.89 1.10 14.85
N TYR A 61 -6.95 0.20 14.63
CA TYR A 61 -6.41 -0.69 15.65
C TYR A 61 -4.90 -0.67 15.65
N ARG A 62 -4.28 -0.94 16.81
CA ARG A 62 -2.85 -1.00 17.00
C ARG A 62 -2.43 -2.30 17.67
N SER A 63 -1.32 -2.86 17.22
CA SER A 63 -0.55 -3.90 17.90
C SER A 63 0.77 -3.31 18.38
N GLU A 64 1.24 -3.76 19.54
CA GLU A 64 2.55 -3.42 20.12
C GLU A 64 3.45 -4.68 20.23
N ASP A 65 3.02 -5.81 19.67
CA ASP A 65 3.65 -7.12 19.83
C ASP A 65 3.67 -7.94 18.52
N THR A 66 4.01 -7.27 17.43
CA THR A 66 4.20 -7.89 16.11
C THR A 66 2.91 -8.56 15.58
N GLY A 67 1.74 -8.02 15.94
CA GLY A 67 0.44 -8.49 15.47
C GLY A 67 -0.17 -9.65 16.26
N ASN A 68 0.38 -10.01 17.44
CA ASN A 68 -0.18 -11.06 18.28
C ASN A 68 -1.42 -10.58 19.03
N THR A 69 -1.36 -9.38 19.63
CA THR A 69 -2.50 -8.74 20.29
C THR A 69 -2.76 -7.35 19.70
N TRP A 70 -3.99 -6.91 19.83
CA TRP A 70 -4.46 -5.65 19.25
C TRP A 70 -5.31 -4.88 20.24
N GLU A 71 -5.26 -3.56 20.15
CA GLU A 71 -6.16 -2.65 20.84
C GLU A 71 -6.85 -1.72 19.85
N LYS A 72 -8.06 -1.28 20.16
CA LYS A 72 -8.75 -0.27 19.37
C LYS A 72 -8.24 1.11 19.75
N ILE A 73 -7.97 1.95 18.75
CA ILE A 73 -7.68 3.37 18.95
C ILE A 73 -9.01 4.14 18.86
N GLU A 74 -9.37 4.83 19.93
CA GLU A 74 -10.51 5.73 19.94
C GLU A 74 -10.31 6.86 18.91
N SER A 75 -11.19 6.98 17.95
CA SER A 75 -11.02 7.92 16.86
C SER A 75 -12.33 8.33 16.21
N PRO A 76 -12.39 9.49 15.54
CA PRO A 76 -13.59 9.91 14.78
C PRO A 76 -13.87 9.03 13.56
N MET A 77 -13.00 8.07 13.27
CA MET A 77 -13.11 7.16 12.12
C MET A 77 -13.90 5.87 12.43
N ASP A 78 -14.53 5.77 13.59
CA ASP A 78 -15.37 4.62 13.92
C ASP A 78 -16.55 4.50 12.95
N GLY A 79 -16.62 3.36 12.23
CA GLY A 79 -17.61 3.11 11.20
C GLY A 79 -17.33 3.80 9.85
N ILE A 80 -16.18 4.46 9.71
CA ILE A 80 -15.68 5.01 8.45
C ILE A 80 -14.66 4.04 7.85
N GLN A 81 -14.78 3.77 6.54
CA GLN A 81 -13.79 2.93 5.85
C GLN A 81 -12.43 3.63 5.77
N ILE A 82 -11.41 3.01 6.38
CA ILE A 82 -10.02 3.41 6.27
C ILE A 82 -9.39 2.72 5.07
N TRP A 83 -8.77 3.50 4.17
CA TRP A 83 -8.17 3.01 2.94
C TRP A 83 -6.64 3.02 2.97
N SER A 84 -6.05 3.94 3.71
CA SER A 84 -4.61 4.02 3.91
C SER A 84 -4.27 4.45 5.33
N VAL A 85 -3.13 4.00 5.81
CA VAL A 85 -2.53 4.42 7.09
C VAL A 85 -1.05 4.63 6.83
N THR A 86 -0.53 5.76 7.30
CA THR A 86 0.88 6.13 7.15
C THR A 86 1.39 6.73 8.45
N VAL A 87 2.54 6.25 8.89
CA VAL A 87 3.27 6.80 10.04
C VAL A 87 4.44 7.61 9.50
N ASP A 88 4.65 8.81 10.03
CA ASP A 88 5.80 9.63 9.70
C ASP A 88 7.08 8.96 10.24
N ALA A 89 8.10 8.82 9.39
CA ALA A 89 9.35 8.15 9.76
C ALA A 89 10.23 8.98 10.70
N GLU A 90 10.12 10.30 10.67
CA GLU A 90 10.90 11.22 11.50
C GLU A 90 10.16 11.57 12.82
N ASP A 91 8.83 11.48 12.80
CA ASP A 91 7.96 11.73 13.96
C ASP A 91 6.86 10.67 14.04
N PRO A 92 7.14 9.48 14.62
CA PRO A 92 6.20 8.36 14.68
C PRO A 92 4.91 8.61 15.48
N ASP A 93 4.83 9.71 16.23
CA ASP A 93 3.58 10.17 16.82
C ASP A 93 2.66 10.85 15.79
N THR A 94 3.20 11.24 14.63
CA THR A 94 2.42 11.77 13.52
C THR A 94 1.93 10.63 12.62
N VAL A 95 0.61 10.49 12.55
CA VAL A 95 -0.08 9.45 11.78
C VAL A 95 -1.11 10.07 10.86
N PHE A 96 -1.09 9.66 9.59
CA PHE A 96 -2.10 10.02 8.60
C PHE A 96 -2.98 8.83 8.27
N VAL A 97 -4.27 9.06 8.13
CA VAL A 97 -5.27 8.04 7.80
C VAL A 97 -6.14 8.53 6.65
N GLY A 98 -6.03 7.87 5.51
CA GLY A 98 -6.89 8.15 4.35
C GLY A 98 -8.23 7.43 4.47
N THR A 99 -9.30 8.18 4.23
CA THR A 99 -10.69 7.71 4.38
C THR A 99 -11.52 7.97 3.12
N ARG A 100 -12.81 8.05 3.27
CA ARG A 100 -13.78 8.36 2.24
C ARG A 100 -14.85 9.31 2.80
N PRO A 101 -14.85 10.59 2.44
CA PRO A 101 -13.80 11.34 1.73
C PRO A 101 -12.63 11.71 2.65
N ASP A 102 -11.67 12.46 2.05
CA ASP A 102 -10.61 13.16 2.77
C ASP A 102 -9.70 12.25 3.63
N ALA A 103 -9.13 12.80 4.70
CA ALA A 103 -8.17 12.13 5.57
C ALA A 103 -8.25 12.67 7.00
N PHE A 104 -7.52 12.01 7.90
CA PHE A 104 -7.31 12.45 9.27
C PHE A 104 -5.82 12.45 9.59
N ARG A 105 -5.40 13.32 10.51
CA ARG A 105 -4.06 13.38 11.07
C ARG A 105 -4.09 13.35 12.60
N SER A 106 -3.15 12.67 13.20
CA SER A 106 -2.81 12.75 14.61
C SER A 106 -1.35 13.22 14.76
N HIS A 107 -1.03 13.96 15.80
CA HIS A 107 0.33 14.36 16.20
C HIS A 107 0.73 13.83 17.57
N ASP A 108 -0.03 12.91 18.14
CA ASP A 108 0.15 12.42 19.51
C ASP A 108 -0.02 10.90 19.62
N GLY A 109 0.33 10.18 18.56
CA GLY A 109 0.27 8.72 18.51
C GLY A 109 -1.16 8.17 18.48
N GLY A 110 -2.10 8.96 17.93
CA GLY A 110 -3.50 8.54 17.79
C GLY A 110 -4.39 8.83 18.99
N LYS A 111 -3.96 9.67 19.93
CA LYS A 111 -4.80 10.07 21.08
C LYS A 111 -5.82 11.14 20.71
N THR A 112 -5.41 12.07 19.83
CA THR A 112 -6.32 13.08 19.24
C THR A 112 -6.18 13.10 17.73
N TRP A 113 -7.25 13.51 17.04
CA TRP A 113 -7.35 13.50 15.59
C TRP A 113 -7.96 14.78 15.06
N GLU A 114 -7.43 15.28 13.97
CA GLU A 114 -8.00 16.36 13.19
C GLU A 114 -8.38 15.87 11.78
N ALA A 115 -9.52 16.34 11.29
CA ALA A 115 -9.95 16.07 9.93
C ALA A 115 -9.21 17.00 8.97
N LEU A 116 -8.63 16.42 7.91
CA LEU A 116 -7.96 17.16 6.84
C LEU A 116 -8.93 17.30 5.67
N SER A 117 -8.99 18.48 5.05
CA SER A 117 -9.72 18.69 3.81
C SER A 117 -8.73 18.80 2.65
N LEU A 118 -8.71 17.79 1.78
CA LEU A 118 -7.85 17.80 0.60
C LEU A 118 -8.43 18.65 -0.55
N GLY A 119 -9.67 19.09 -0.42
CA GLY A 119 -10.35 19.89 -1.46
C GLY A 119 -10.84 19.04 -2.63
N VAL A 120 -11.00 17.73 -2.45
CA VAL A 120 -11.52 16.82 -3.48
C VAL A 120 -12.94 17.21 -3.84
N THR A 121 -13.15 17.57 -5.10
CA THR A 121 -14.44 18.11 -5.57
C THR A 121 -15.15 17.23 -6.59
N LEU A 122 -14.42 16.32 -7.23
CA LEU A 122 -14.94 15.47 -8.29
C LEU A 122 -15.63 14.23 -7.72
N PRO A 123 -16.90 13.95 -8.06
CA PRO A 123 -17.51 12.68 -7.71
C PRO A 123 -16.85 11.56 -8.53
N CYS A 124 -16.45 10.50 -7.85
CA CYS A 124 -16.03 9.27 -8.47
C CYS A 124 -17.24 8.56 -9.13
N PRO A 125 -17.06 7.84 -10.25
CA PRO A 125 -18.13 7.04 -10.86
C PRO A 125 -18.79 6.04 -9.92
N ILE A 126 -18.09 5.63 -8.85
CA ILE A 126 -18.59 4.72 -7.81
C ILE A 126 -18.99 5.45 -6.52
N GLY A 127 -19.15 6.76 -6.56
CA GLY A 127 -19.57 7.62 -5.45
C GLY A 127 -18.49 8.61 -5.00
N ILE A 128 -18.26 8.73 -3.69
CA ILE A 128 -17.28 9.67 -3.14
C ILE A 128 -15.87 9.10 -3.33
N PRO A 129 -14.89 9.89 -3.83
CA PRO A 129 -13.49 9.45 -3.96
C PRO A 129 -12.87 8.99 -2.63
N ARG A 130 -11.87 8.13 -2.73
CA ARG A 130 -11.11 7.59 -1.60
C ARG A 130 -9.70 8.15 -1.59
N THR A 131 -9.17 8.43 -0.41
CA THR A 131 -7.74 8.66 -0.23
C THR A 131 -7.05 7.30 -0.13
N THR A 132 -6.61 6.80 -1.28
CA THR A 132 -6.11 5.43 -1.44
C THR A 132 -4.71 5.24 -0.88
N ASN A 133 -3.92 6.32 -0.86
CA ASN A 133 -2.56 6.33 -0.35
C ASN A 133 -2.21 7.69 0.24
N MET A 134 -1.39 7.69 1.28
CA MET A 134 -0.68 8.87 1.77
C MET A 134 0.78 8.49 2.00
N ILE A 135 1.71 9.42 1.77
CA ILE A 135 3.14 9.24 2.02
C ILE A 135 3.69 10.54 2.57
N VAL A 136 4.44 10.46 3.66
CA VAL A 136 5.25 11.57 4.17
C VAL A 136 6.65 11.47 3.55
N ASP A 137 7.20 12.58 3.07
CA ASP A 137 8.57 12.61 2.57
C ASP A 137 9.54 12.46 3.76
N PRO A 138 10.34 11.39 3.82
CA PRO A 138 11.21 11.14 4.97
C PRO A 138 12.40 12.13 5.07
N ARG A 139 12.56 13.07 4.14
CA ARG A 139 13.58 14.11 4.18
C ARG A 139 13.04 15.47 4.63
N ASP A 140 11.74 15.68 4.47
CA ASP A 140 11.01 16.85 4.93
C ASP A 140 9.56 16.44 5.24
N HIS A 141 9.28 16.13 6.49
CA HIS A 141 7.96 15.66 6.94
C HIS A 141 6.83 16.70 6.77
N ARG A 142 7.15 17.93 6.38
CA ARG A 142 6.13 18.90 5.95
C ARG A 142 5.56 18.55 4.57
N ILE A 143 6.31 17.79 3.77
CA ILE A 143 5.84 17.36 2.45
C ILE A 143 5.08 16.04 2.58
N VAL A 144 3.79 16.12 2.31
CA VAL A 144 2.88 14.97 2.34
C VAL A 144 2.21 14.81 0.99
N TRP A 145 2.18 13.60 0.49
CA TRP A 145 1.55 13.24 -0.78
C TRP A 145 0.29 12.42 -0.52
N ALA A 146 -0.76 12.66 -1.28
CA ALA A 146 -1.99 11.89 -1.22
C ALA A 146 -2.43 11.47 -2.63
N GLY A 147 -2.72 10.19 -2.80
CA GLY A 147 -3.33 9.63 -4.00
C GLY A 147 -4.83 9.52 -3.82
N ILE A 148 -5.58 10.13 -4.74
CA ILE A 148 -7.04 10.15 -4.69
C ILE A 148 -7.59 9.31 -5.84
N GLU A 149 -8.53 8.44 -5.52
CA GLU A 149 -9.25 7.67 -6.52
C GLU A 149 -9.98 8.60 -7.50
N VAL A 150 -9.64 8.48 -8.80
CA VAL A 150 -10.21 9.26 -9.92
C VAL A 150 -9.90 10.76 -9.92
N ASP A 151 -9.13 11.27 -8.95
CA ASP A 151 -8.85 12.70 -8.82
C ASP A 151 -7.35 13.04 -8.72
N GLY A 152 -6.47 12.11 -9.06
CA GLY A 152 -5.04 12.39 -9.20
C GLY A 152 -4.27 12.43 -7.89
N VAL A 153 -3.18 13.18 -7.91
CA VAL A 153 -2.23 13.32 -6.80
C VAL A 153 -2.32 14.71 -6.20
N TYR A 154 -2.33 14.77 -4.89
CA TYR A 154 -2.30 15.99 -4.10
C TYR A 154 -1.00 16.06 -3.30
N GLN A 155 -0.50 17.26 -3.08
CA GLN A 155 0.68 17.50 -2.24
C GLN A 155 0.39 18.59 -1.21
N SER A 156 0.82 18.36 0.02
CA SER A 156 0.97 19.38 1.06
C SER A 156 2.45 19.72 1.24
N ARG A 157 2.77 20.95 1.62
CA ARG A 157 4.11 21.40 1.98
C ARG A 157 4.17 21.99 3.40
N ASP A 158 3.13 21.77 4.17
CA ASP A 158 2.98 22.27 5.55
C ASP A 158 2.42 21.19 6.49
N GLY A 159 2.76 19.92 6.24
CA GLY A 159 2.40 18.79 7.09
C GLY A 159 0.95 18.37 6.96
N GLY A 160 0.24 18.79 5.90
CA GLY A 160 -1.15 18.41 5.65
C GLY A 160 -2.17 19.52 5.94
N ASP A 161 -1.75 20.74 6.31
CA ASP A 161 -2.66 21.85 6.60
C ASP A 161 -3.30 22.41 5.32
N ASN A 162 -2.51 22.52 4.24
CA ASN A 162 -2.98 22.97 2.94
C ASN A 162 -2.55 22.00 1.84
N TRP A 163 -3.40 21.82 0.84
CA TRP A 163 -3.19 20.85 -0.24
C TRP A 163 -3.28 21.51 -1.61
N VAL A 164 -2.43 21.07 -2.52
CA VAL A 164 -2.39 21.48 -3.91
C VAL A 164 -2.66 20.25 -4.77
N HIS A 165 -3.64 20.32 -5.66
CA HIS A 165 -3.87 19.33 -6.70
C HIS A 165 -2.77 19.46 -7.76
N LEU A 166 -2.03 18.40 -8.01
CA LEU A 166 -0.92 18.38 -8.95
C LEU A 166 -1.38 18.21 -10.39
N PRO A 167 -0.54 18.56 -11.39
CA PRO A 167 -0.84 18.33 -12.80
C PRO A 167 -1.24 16.88 -13.11
N ALA A 168 -2.11 16.72 -14.11
CA ALA A 168 -2.59 15.41 -14.54
C ALA A 168 -1.42 14.49 -14.96
N LEU A 169 -1.49 13.22 -14.59
CA LEU A 169 -0.46 12.22 -14.87
C LEU A 169 -0.35 11.85 -16.35
N GLY A 170 -1.34 12.20 -17.13
CA GLY A 170 -1.40 11.94 -18.57
C GLY A 170 -2.71 12.43 -19.18
N PRO A 171 -2.89 12.28 -20.49
CA PRO A 171 -4.03 12.84 -21.23
C PRO A 171 -5.34 12.09 -21.03
N ASP A 172 -5.32 10.85 -20.52
CA ASP A 172 -6.53 10.06 -20.29
C ASP A 172 -7.04 10.32 -18.87
N PRO A 173 -8.31 10.67 -18.66
CA PRO A 173 -8.89 10.91 -17.32
C PRO A 173 -8.72 9.75 -16.34
N PHE A 174 -8.71 8.51 -16.83
CA PHE A 174 -8.47 7.34 -15.96
C PHE A 174 -7.02 7.21 -15.47
N GLN A 175 -6.08 8.00 -16.02
CA GLN A 175 -4.72 8.11 -15.47
C GLN A 175 -4.69 8.93 -14.16
N GLY A 176 -5.79 9.59 -13.80
CA GLY A 176 -6.00 10.20 -12.48
C GLY A 176 -6.57 9.24 -11.42
N ASP A 177 -6.88 7.99 -11.75
CA ASP A 177 -7.35 7.00 -10.79
C ASP A 177 -6.15 6.38 -10.05
N ILE A 178 -5.75 7.00 -8.93
CA ILE A 178 -4.54 6.61 -8.20
C ILE A 178 -4.82 5.39 -7.32
N HIS A 179 -4.06 4.35 -7.57
CA HIS A 179 -4.15 3.07 -6.87
C HIS A 179 -3.05 2.86 -5.83
N GLY A 180 -1.86 3.35 -6.09
CA GLY A 180 -0.71 3.25 -5.21
C GLY A 180 0.24 4.40 -5.43
N LEU A 181 0.92 4.83 -4.37
CA LEU A 181 2.00 5.80 -4.40
C LEU A 181 3.25 5.20 -3.76
N ALA A 182 4.42 5.56 -4.28
CA ALA A 182 5.69 5.29 -3.65
C ALA A 182 6.65 6.47 -3.88
N LEU A 183 7.53 6.71 -2.93
CA LEU A 183 8.50 7.79 -2.95
C LEU A 183 9.92 7.23 -2.84
N SER A 184 10.75 7.51 -3.83
CA SER A 184 12.18 7.19 -3.77
C SER A 184 12.95 8.30 -3.07
N THR A 185 13.75 7.93 -2.09
CA THR A 185 14.59 8.83 -1.29
C THR A 185 16.06 8.80 -1.72
N GLY A 186 16.33 8.42 -2.97
CA GLY A 186 17.67 8.44 -3.55
C GLY A 186 18.23 9.85 -3.77
N LYS A 187 19.25 9.98 -4.61
CA LYS A 187 19.86 11.28 -4.96
C LYS A 187 18.87 12.27 -5.58
N THR A 188 17.88 11.75 -6.28
CA THR A 188 16.76 12.51 -6.86
C THR A 188 15.48 11.95 -6.30
N THR A 189 14.58 12.80 -5.82
CA THR A 189 13.24 12.36 -5.43
C THR A 189 12.50 11.90 -6.68
N ALA A 190 12.00 10.69 -6.66
CA ALA A 190 11.06 10.24 -7.64
C ALA A 190 9.78 9.79 -6.96
N VAL A 191 8.65 10.25 -7.48
CA VAL A 191 7.30 9.84 -7.06
C VAL A 191 6.76 8.90 -8.11
N TYR A 192 6.26 7.76 -7.67
CA TYR A 192 5.64 6.75 -8.52
C TYR A 192 4.17 6.64 -8.17
N ALA A 193 3.31 6.70 -9.18
CA ALA A 193 1.86 6.56 -9.03
C ALA A 193 1.33 5.48 -9.96
N THR A 194 0.70 4.45 -9.41
CA THR A 194 0.04 3.41 -10.22
C THR A 194 -1.43 3.75 -10.49
N THR A 195 -1.90 3.37 -11.67
CA THR A 195 -3.24 3.63 -12.17
C THR A 195 -3.80 2.38 -12.88
N PRO A 196 -5.06 2.38 -13.37
CA PRO A 196 -5.61 1.27 -14.14
C PRO A 196 -4.85 0.91 -15.43
N PHE A 197 -3.90 1.74 -15.89
CA PHE A 197 -3.23 1.53 -17.18
C PHE A 197 -1.71 1.35 -17.09
N GLY A 198 -1.10 1.70 -15.96
CA GLY A 198 0.34 1.67 -15.84
C GLY A 198 0.85 2.43 -14.63
N ILE A 199 2.04 3.00 -14.77
CA ILE A 199 2.71 3.76 -13.73
C ILE A 199 3.19 5.10 -14.27
N ALA A 200 2.91 6.18 -13.55
CA ALA A 200 3.46 7.49 -13.77
C ALA A 200 4.66 7.73 -12.83
N THR A 201 5.69 8.38 -13.32
CA THR A 201 6.88 8.76 -12.56
C THR A 201 7.14 10.25 -12.70
N SER A 202 7.33 10.93 -11.58
CA SER A 202 7.80 12.32 -11.55
C SER A 202 9.14 12.39 -10.84
N THR A 203 10.07 13.20 -11.36
CA THR A 203 11.38 13.49 -10.75
C THR A 203 11.56 14.97 -10.40
N ASP A 204 10.51 15.74 -10.49
CA ASP A 204 10.43 17.18 -10.25
C ASP A 204 9.26 17.57 -9.35
N GLU A 205 9.02 16.75 -8.32
CA GLU A 205 8.01 16.98 -7.30
C GLU A 205 6.56 17.05 -7.84
N GLY A 206 6.26 16.32 -8.92
CA GLY A 206 4.93 16.22 -9.48
C GLY A 206 4.57 17.30 -10.50
N GLU A 207 5.51 18.17 -10.88
CA GLU A 207 5.29 19.19 -11.92
C GLU A 207 5.12 18.57 -13.31
N ASN A 208 5.89 17.52 -13.58
CA ASN A 208 5.79 16.75 -14.82
C ASN A 208 5.78 15.25 -14.53
N TRP A 209 5.06 14.50 -15.37
CA TRP A 209 4.93 13.06 -15.24
C TRP A 209 5.33 12.35 -16.53
N GLU A 210 6.19 11.32 -16.40
CA GLU A 210 6.46 10.34 -17.45
C GLU A 210 5.59 9.11 -17.21
N TYR A 211 4.86 8.65 -18.23
CA TYR A 211 3.91 7.56 -18.09
C TYR A 211 4.37 6.30 -18.81
N HIS A 212 4.43 5.17 -18.11
CA HIS A 212 4.78 3.87 -18.66
C HIS A 212 3.57 2.94 -18.64
N ASN A 213 3.22 2.39 -19.82
CA ASN A 213 2.19 1.37 -19.94
C ASN A 213 2.86 -0.01 -19.99
N PHE A 214 2.41 -0.91 -19.12
CA PHE A 214 2.88 -2.30 -19.18
C PHE A 214 2.22 -3.06 -20.33
N PRO A 215 2.84 -4.18 -20.80
CA PRO A 215 2.24 -5.06 -21.77
C PRO A 215 0.87 -5.56 -21.33
N LYS A 216 -0.06 -5.66 -22.24
CA LYS A 216 -1.40 -6.18 -22.00
C LYS A 216 -1.35 -7.69 -21.73
N PHE A 217 -2.29 -8.20 -20.95
CA PHE A 217 -2.43 -9.64 -20.69
C PHE A 217 -3.11 -10.38 -21.85
N ASN A 218 -3.96 -9.67 -22.59
CA ASN A 218 -4.61 -10.20 -23.79
C ASN A 218 -4.88 -9.08 -24.81
N GLU A 219 -5.12 -9.42 -26.07
CA GLU A 219 -5.34 -8.43 -27.14
C GLU A 219 -6.70 -7.71 -27.05
N ALA A 220 -7.67 -8.32 -26.38
CA ALA A 220 -9.03 -7.78 -26.27
C ALA A 220 -9.13 -6.68 -25.20
N ASP A 221 -8.20 -6.63 -24.24
CA ASP A 221 -8.17 -5.62 -23.21
C ASP A 221 -7.12 -4.55 -23.49
N ASN A 222 -7.49 -3.29 -23.25
CA ASN A 222 -6.56 -2.16 -23.38
C ASN A 222 -5.78 -1.88 -22.07
N ARG A 223 -5.96 -2.69 -21.03
CA ARG A 223 -5.48 -2.41 -19.70
C ARG A 223 -4.40 -3.38 -19.26
N SER A 224 -3.45 -2.86 -18.51
CA SER A 224 -2.61 -3.60 -17.59
C SER A 224 -2.89 -3.01 -16.23
N TYR A 225 -3.93 -3.51 -15.56
CA TYR A 225 -4.46 -2.93 -14.34
C TYR A 225 -3.41 -3.01 -13.23
N CYS A 226 -2.83 -1.87 -12.87
CA CYS A 226 -1.81 -1.79 -11.83
C CYS A 226 -2.42 -1.39 -10.49
N ARG A 227 -1.87 -1.94 -9.41
CA ARG A 227 -2.37 -1.67 -8.06
C ARG A 227 -1.26 -1.23 -7.12
N GLY A 228 -0.68 -2.13 -6.35
CA GLY A 228 0.39 -1.79 -5.42
C GLY A 228 1.69 -1.43 -6.14
N VAL A 229 2.41 -0.47 -5.62
CA VAL A 229 3.80 -0.14 -5.96
C VAL A 229 4.63 -0.18 -4.70
N LEU A 230 5.83 -0.76 -4.78
CA LEU A 230 6.74 -0.93 -3.67
C LEU A 230 8.17 -0.69 -4.12
N LEU A 231 8.93 0.10 -3.37
CA LEU A 231 10.37 0.19 -3.51
C LEU A 231 11.03 -0.82 -2.58
N LYS A 232 12.11 -1.47 -3.05
CA LYS A 232 12.92 -2.32 -2.19
C LYS A 232 13.54 -1.47 -1.08
N ALA A 233 13.47 -1.94 0.15
CA ALA A 233 13.79 -1.13 1.31
C ALA A 233 15.25 -0.63 1.38
N ASP A 234 16.21 -1.39 0.82
CA ASP A 234 17.64 -1.07 0.80
C ASP A 234 18.16 -0.61 -0.58
N ASP A 235 17.31 -0.63 -1.62
CA ASP A 235 17.69 -0.16 -2.96
C ASP A 235 16.48 0.53 -3.65
N PRO A 236 16.41 1.86 -3.62
CA PRO A 236 15.30 2.61 -4.21
C PRO A 236 15.23 2.52 -5.75
N ASN A 237 16.23 1.95 -6.43
CA ASN A 237 16.14 1.69 -7.87
C ASN A 237 15.38 0.40 -8.18
N VAL A 238 15.23 -0.49 -7.20
CA VAL A 238 14.44 -1.71 -7.37
C VAL A 238 12.99 -1.44 -6.98
N ILE A 239 12.11 -1.51 -7.98
CA ILE A 239 10.69 -1.20 -7.84
C ILE A 239 9.88 -2.40 -8.26
N PHE A 240 8.84 -2.70 -7.49
CA PHE A 240 7.86 -3.74 -7.80
C PHE A 240 6.49 -3.10 -8.00
N VAL A 241 5.77 -3.54 -9.03
CA VAL A 241 4.39 -3.16 -9.31
C VAL A 241 3.54 -4.41 -9.48
N GLY A 242 2.49 -4.51 -8.70
CA GLY A 242 1.49 -5.56 -8.88
C GLY A 242 0.52 -5.17 -9.99
N ASN A 243 0.34 -6.06 -10.99
CA ASN A 243 -0.60 -5.80 -12.07
C ASN A 243 -1.41 -7.05 -12.45
N GLY A 244 -2.41 -6.86 -13.30
CA GLY A 244 -3.28 -7.92 -13.80
C GLY A 244 -4.08 -7.48 -15.01
N ASP A 245 -4.89 -8.37 -15.55
CA ASP A 245 -5.73 -8.12 -16.72
C ASP A 245 -6.90 -7.18 -16.42
N ALA A 246 -7.42 -7.19 -15.20
CA ALA A 246 -8.55 -6.38 -14.75
C ALA A 246 -8.63 -6.35 -13.21
N ILE A 247 -9.69 -5.75 -12.66
CA ILE A 247 -10.07 -5.88 -11.24
C ILE A 247 -11.48 -6.54 -11.14
N PRO A 248 -11.62 -7.70 -10.53
CA PRO A 248 -10.60 -8.54 -9.89
C PRO A 248 -9.67 -9.25 -10.88
N GLY A 249 -10.08 -9.41 -12.16
CA GLY A 249 -9.35 -10.14 -13.18
C GLY A 249 -9.32 -11.66 -12.96
N ILE A 250 -8.59 -12.35 -13.83
CA ILE A 250 -8.38 -13.79 -13.77
C ILE A 250 -6.90 -14.18 -13.75
N THR A 251 -6.01 -13.21 -13.98
CA THR A 251 -4.56 -13.38 -13.96
C THR A 251 -3.86 -12.11 -13.50
N GLY A 252 -2.59 -12.24 -13.13
CA GLY A 252 -1.76 -11.12 -12.72
C GLY A 252 -0.30 -11.53 -12.57
N THR A 253 0.55 -10.52 -12.47
CA THR A 253 1.98 -10.72 -12.22
C THR A 253 2.57 -9.55 -11.45
N ILE A 254 3.87 -9.61 -11.20
CA ILE A 254 4.67 -8.54 -10.63
C ILE A 254 5.59 -8.01 -11.73
N GLN A 255 5.53 -6.72 -11.99
CA GLN A 255 6.53 -6.04 -12.81
C GLN A 255 7.66 -5.57 -11.91
N ARG A 256 8.90 -5.75 -12.33
CA ARG A 256 10.08 -5.29 -11.59
C ARG A 256 10.95 -4.40 -12.46
N SER A 257 11.35 -3.27 -11.89
CA SER A 257 12.46 -2.45 -12.39
C SER A 257 13.68 -2.63 -11.48
N LYS A 258 14.88 -2.46 -12.04
CA LYS A 258 16.17 -2.42 -11.31
C LYS A 258 16.94 -1.12 -11.60
N ASP A 259 16.32 -0.17 -12.26
CA ASP A 259 16.95 1.06 -12.75
C ASP A 259 16.10 2.31 -12.52
N GLY A 260 15.29 2.29 -11.47
CA GLY A 260 14.45 3.43 -11.08
C GLY A 260 13.25 3.65 -12.00
N GLY A 261 12.71 2.59 -12.60
CA GLY A 261 11.52 2.66 -13.45
C GLY A 261 11.79 2.87 -14.92
N LYS A 262 13.07 2.93 -15.37
CA LYS A 262 13.44 3.15 -16.77
C LYS A 262 13.17 1.92 -17.65
N SER A 263 13.35 0.73 -17.07
CA SER A 263 13.01 -0.54 -17.74
C SER A 263 12.30 -1.48 -16.79
N TRP A 264 11.47 -2.37 -17.34
CA TRP A 264 10.61 -3.26 -16.59
C TRP A 264 10.66 -4.69 -17.09
N GLN A 265 10.56 -5.63 -16.17
CA GLN A 265 10.49 -7.05 -16.47
C GLN A 265 9.37 -7.71 -15.68
N ALA A 266 8.50 -8.46 -16.36
CA ALA A 266 7.51 -9.29 -15.69
C ALA A 266 8.18 -10.47 -14.98
N ILE A 267 7.84 -10.68 -13.72
CA ILE A 267 8.35 -11.79 -12.91
C ILE A 267 7.52 -13.04 -13.22
N LYS A 268 8.22 -14.13 -13.49
CA LYS A 268 7.58 -15.44 -13.59
C LYS A 268 7.28 -15.96 -12.19
N LEU A 269 6.00 -15.91 -11.79
CA LEU A 269 5.55 -16.48 -10.53
C LEU A 269 5.56 -18.01 -10.58
N PRO A 270 5.82 -18.70 -9.43
CA PRO A 270 5.88 -20.17 -9.36
C PRO A 270 4.53 -20.85 -9.63
N VAL A 271 3.45 -20.14 -9.34
CA VAL A 271 2.07 -20.46 -9.68
C VAL A 271 1.47 -19.21 -10.25
N GLU A 272 0.79 -19.31 -11.39
CA GLU A 272 0.09 -18.19 -12.01
C GLU A 272 -0.92 -17.58 -11.04
N SER A 273 -1.00 -16.25 -11.02
CA SER A 273 -1.92 -15.56 -10.13
C SER A 273 -3.37 -15.78 -10.59
N ASN A 274 -4.26 -15.99 -9.63
CA ASN A 274 -5.69 -16.20 -9.85
C ASN A 274 -6.50 -14.90 -10.02
N SER A 275 -5.84 -13.77 -10.00
CA SER A 275 -6.41 -12.42 -10.13
C SER A 275 -5.26 -11.39 -10.17
N VAL A 276 -5.57 -10.11 -10.28
CA VAL A 276 -4.57 -9.03 -10.17
C VAL A 276 -3.70 -9.20 -8.93
N VAL A 277 -2.39 -9.04 -9.06
CA VAL A 277 -1.51 -8.87 -7.88
C VAL A 277 -1.80 -7.49 -7.30
N TYR A 278 -2.37 -7.48 -6.09
CA TYR A 278 -3.05 -6.31 -5.56
C TYR A 278 -2.18 -5.51 -4.60
N TRP A 279 -1.42 -6.17 -3.73
CA TRP A 279 -0.62 -5.51 -2.70
C TRP A 279 0.77 -6.10 -2.61
N LEU A 280 1.71 -5.29 -2.13
CA LEU A 280 3.12 -5.62 -1.94
C LEU A 280 3.57 -5.09 -0.60
N ALA A 281 4.50 -5.77 0.06
CA ALA A 281 5.08 -5.35 1.34
C ALA A 281 6.54 -5.79 1.47
N THR A 282 7.33 -4.98 2.16
CA THR A 282 8.70 -5.25 2.60
C THR A 282 8.97 -4.53 3.92
N HIS A 283 10.12 -4.76 4.53
CA HIS A 283 10.53 -4.05 5.74
C HIS A 283 12.04 -3.71 5.68
N PRO A 284 12.49 -2.53 6.17
CA PRO A 284 13.89 -2.13 6.13
C PRO A 284 14.84 -3.10 6.84
N GLU A 285 14.44 -3.69 7.95
CA GLU A 285 15.24 -4.68 8.67
C GLU A 285 15.27 -6.06 8.01
N ARG A 286 14.42 -6.29 7.02
CA ARG A 286 14.36 -7.52 6.21
C ARG A 286 14.28 -7.19 4.72
N PRO A 287 15.25 -6.44 4.16
CA PRO A 287 15.15 -5.88 2.81
C PRO A 287 15.12 -6.95 1.71
N ASN A 288 15.55 -8.17 2.02
CA ASN A 288 15.45 -9.29 1.10
C ASN A 288 14.08 -10.00 1.14
N VAL A 289 13.24 -9.69 2.13
CA VAL A 289 11.87 -10.21 2.19
C VAL A 289 10.96 -9.26 1.43
N VAL A 290 10.34 -9.77 0.37
CA VAL A 290 9.30 -9.09 -0.39
C VAL A 290 8.09 -10.01 -0.44
N ALA A 291 6.96 -9.53 0.04
CA ALA A 291 5.70 -10.25 -0.04
C ALA A 291 4.77 -9.59 -1.07
N ALA A 292 4.00 -10.40 -1.77
CA ALA A 292 3.00 -9.95 -2.72
C ALA A 292 1.72 -10.77 -2.55
N ALA A 293 0.57 -10.15 -2.73
CA ALA A 293 -0.72 -10.82 -2.63
C ALA A 293 -1.58 -10.59 -3.87
N SER A 294 -2.17 -11.66 -4.40
CA SER A 294 -3.26 -11.51 -5.35
C SER A 294 -4.56 -11.14 -4.64
N LEU A 295 -5.45 -10.47 -5.36
CA LEU A 295 -6.74 -10.07 -4.80
C LEU A 295 -7.52 -11.27 -4.27
N TYR A 296 -7.48 -12.40 -4.96
CA TYR A 296 -8.20 -13.62 -4.58
C TYR A 296 -7.36 -14.63 -3.78
N GLY A 297 -6.49 -14.10 -2.90
CA GLY A 297 -6.03 -14.84 -1.74
C GLY A 297 -4.71 -15.57 -1.88
N TYR A 298 -4.01 -15.52 -3.02
CA TYR A 298 -2.67 -16.07 -3.10
C TYR A 298 -1.66 -15.09 -2.48
N VAL A 299 -0.75 -15.63 -1.69
CA VAL A 299 0.37 -14.87 -1.13
C VAL A 299 1.67 -15.47 -1.66
N TYR A 300 2.51 -14.62 -2.22
CA TYR A 300 3.83 -14.96 -2.72
C TYR A 300 4.87 -14.27 -1.85
N VAL A 301 5.96 -14.98 -1.57
CA VAL A 301 7.07 -14.46 -0.78
C VAL A 301 8.39 -14.73 -1.49
N SER A 302 9.21 -13.72 -1.56
CA SER A 302 10.63 -13.78 -1.89
C SER A 302 11.45 -13.54 -0.62
N THR A 303 12.56 -14.24 -0.47
CA THR A 303 13.55 -14.03 0.62
C THR A 303 14.93 -13.69 0.07
N ASP A 304 15.03 -13.38 -1.21
CA ASP A 304 16.25 -13.03 -1.93
C ASP A 304 16.14 -11.69 -2.70
N GLY A 305 15.30 -10.78 -2.19
CA GLY A 305 15.12 -9.44 -2.76
C GLY A 305 14.31 -9.42 -4.07
N GLY A 306 13.43 -10.41 -4.27
CA GLY A 306 12.56 -10.49 -5.45
C GLY A 306 13.17 -11.25 -6.62
N GLU A 307 14.28 -11.98 -6.45
CA GLU A 307 14.88 -12.79 -7.51
C GLU A 307 14.11 -14.10 -7.72
N SER A 308 13.72 -14.76 -6.64
CA SER A 308 12.85 -15.94 -6.68
C SER A 308 11.66 -15.81 -5.75
N TRP A 309 10.58 -16.52 -6.06
CA TRP A 309 9.31 -16.42 -5.36
C TRP A 309 8.74 -17.78 -5.01
N ASN A 310 8.08 -17.86 -3.87
CA ASN A 310 7.34 -19.03 -3.43
C ASN A 310 5.89 -18.62 -3.15
N LYS A 311 4.91 -19.43 -3.61
CA LYS A 311 3.51 -19.29 -3.20
C LYS A 311 3.30 -19.98 -1.87
N LEU A 312 2.74 -19.29 -0.90
CA LEU A 312 2.37 -19.89 0.39
C LEU A 312 1.23 -20.89 0.23
N LYS A 313 1.20 -21.90 1.11
CA LYS A 313 0.15 -22.93 1.09
C LYS A 313 -1.22 -22.39 1.51
N LYS A 314 -1.21 -21.47 2.48
CA LYS A 314 -2.44 -20.84 2.96
C LYS A 314 -2.99 -19.93 1.88
N GLU A 315 -4.26 -20.08 1.59
CA GLU A 315 -5.04 -19.19 0.73
C GLU A 315 -6.08 -18.44 1.58
N PHE A 316 -6.42 -17.26 1.14
CA PHE A 316 -7.33 -16.36 1.84
C PHE A 316 -8.55 -16.04 0.96
N GLY A 317 -9.49 -15.28 1.50
CA GLY A 317 -10.47 -14.55 0.72
C GLY A 317 -9.85 -13.35 0.00
N GLU A 318 -10.63 -12.33 -0.24
CA GLU A 318 -10.18 -11.11 -0.90
C GLU A 318 -9.16 -10.36 -0.04
N ILE A 319 -7.89 -10.31 -0.47
CA ILE A 319 -6.82 -9.60 0.24
C ILE A 319 -6.79 -8.14 -0.19
N ARG A 320 -6.73 -7.22 0.79
CA ARG A 320 -6.65 -5.78 0.55
C ARG A 320 -5.45 -5.10 1.19
N SER A 321 -4.79 -5.76 2.13
CA SER A 321 -3.59 -5.22 2.76
C SER A 321 -2.63 -6.33 3.18
N LEU A 322 -1.35 -6.00 3.23
CA LEU A 322 -0.26 -6.89 3.57
C LEU A 322 0.80 -6.10 4.32
N ALA A 323 1.36 -6.68 5.37
CA ALA A 323 2.51 -6.13 6.07
C ALA A 323 3.55 -7.22 6.33
N VAL A 324 4.82 -6.82 6.27
CA VAL A 324 5.99 -7.61 6.64
C VAL A 324 6.66 -6.88 7.78
N THR A 325 7.04 -7.61 8.83
CA THR A 325 7.85 -7.08 9.92
C THR A 325 8.81 -8.17 10.43
N PRO A 326 10.00 -7.85 10.96
CA PRO A 326 10.85 -8.86 11.59
C PRO A 326 10.12 -9.55 12.74
N THR A 327 10.41 -10.81 12.94
CA THR A 327 10.02 -11.53 14.16
C THR A 327 11.20 -11.47 15.12
N ASP A 328 10.95 -11.31 16.41
CA ASP A 328 11.97 -11.42 17.44
C ASP A 328 12.64 -12.78 17.36
N ALA A 329 13.98 -12.80 17.47
CA ALA A 329 14.79 -14.01 17.45
C ALA A 329 14.75 -14.75 18.80
#